data_0b9e9374da57f79cd8132d3d0528efb7
#
_entry.id   0b9e9374da57f79cd8132d3d0528efb7
#
_cell.length_a   1.000
_cell.length_b   1.000
_cell.length_c   1.000
_cell.angle_alpha   90.00
_cell.angle_beta   90.00
_cell.angle_gamma   90.00
#
_symmetry.space_group_name_H-M   'P 1'
#
loop_
_entity.id
_entity.type
_entity.pdbx_description
1 polymer ?
#
loop_
_entity_poly.entity_id
_entity_poly.type
_entity_poly.pdbx_seq_one_letter_code
_entity_poly.pdbx_strand_id
1 'polypeptide(L)'
;MTKAKYKGYRVERKVRILLENKGWKVIRTAGSLGEADLVCFKNGKAIFLQVKSTRKEKLYYQGYMEKEFVGFPFFVVVDFGYGDIEVFEPAGILEKRKGKSLEIFIKDF
;
A
#
# COMPACT_ATOMS: atom_id res chain seq x y z
N MET A 1 20.54 12.92 0.49
CA MET A 1 19.29 12.15 0.44
C MET A 1 18.14 13.03 -0.05
N THR A 2 17.34 12.53 -0.97
CA THR A 2 16.29 13.33 -1.58
C THR A 2 15.02 13.37 -0.74
N LYS A 3 14.21 14.43 -0.89
CA LYS A 3 12.94 14.54 -0.19
C LYS A 3 11.99 13.41 -0.57
N ALA A 4 12.05 12.93 -1.81
CA ALA A 4 11.17 11.85 -2.29
C ALA A 4 11.41 10.55 -1.53
N LYS A 5 12.66 10.24 -1.20
CA LYS A 5 13.00 9.03 -0.45
C LYS A 5 12.45 9.07 0.96
N TYR A 6 12.59 10.21 1.64
CA TYR A 6 12.02 10.39 2.98
C TYR A 6 10.50 10.29 2.96
N LYS A 7 9.86 10.89 1.95
CA LYS A 7 8.41 10.86 1.84
C LYS A 7 7.89 9.44 1.67
N GLY A 8 8.54 8.66 0.81
CA GLY A 8 8.17 7.25 0.60
C GLY A 8 8.27 6.44 1.88
N TYR A 9 9.37 6.60 2.60
CA TYR A 9 9.59 5.89 3.85
C TYR A 9 8.52 6.26 4.90
N ARG A 10 8.17 7.54 5.00
CA ARG A 10 7.16 7.99 5.96
C ARG A 10 5.78 7.42 5.68
N VAL A 11 5.41 7.32 4.40
CA VAL A 11 4.13 6.76 4.01
C VAL A 11 4.09 5.26 4.32
N GLU A 12 5.15 4.53 3.97
CA GLU A 12 5.26 3.11 4.30
C GLU A 12 5.12 2.89 5.80
N ARG A 13 5.81 3.71 6.61
CA ARG A 13 5.75 3.59 8.06
C ARG A 13 4.36 3.85 8.59
N LYS A 14 3.68 4.87 8.06
CA LYS A 14 2.32 5.20 8.46
C LYS A 14 1.36 4.03 8.18
N VAL A 15 1.45 3.46 7.00
CA VAL A 15 0.63 2.31 6.61
C VAL A 15 0.91 1.12 7.52
N ARG A 16 2.19 0.86 7.79
CA ARG A 16 2.60 -0.25 8.67
C ARG A 16 2.01 -0.10 10.06
N ILE A 17 2.11 1.10 10.64
CA ILE A 17 1.60 1.34 12.00
C ILE A 17 0.09 1.12 12.06
N LEU A 18 -0.64 1.60 11.06
CA LEU A 18 -2.10 1.42 11.01
C LEU A 18 -2.48 -0.06 10.95
N LEU A 19 -1.74 -0.84 10.16
CA LEU A 19 -1.97 -2.28 10.06
C LEU A 19 -1.60 -3.00 11.37
N GLU A 20 -0.44 -2.66 11.95
CA GLU A 20 0.00 -3.27 13.19
C GLU A 20 -0.98 -3.02 14.34
N ASN A 21 -1.57 -1.83 14.38
CA ASN A 21 -2.57 -1.50 15.39
C ASN A 21 -3.83 -2.37 15.28
N LYS A 22 -4.05 -3.00 14.15
CA LYS A 22 -5.20 -3.88 13.93
C LYS A 22 -4.82 -5.36 13.91
N GLY A 23 -3.65 -5.68 14.43
CA GLY A 23 -3.24 -7.06 14.63
C GLY A 23 -2.46 -7.69 13.49
N TRP A 24 -2.08 -6.92 12.49
CA TRP A 24 -1.26 -7.42 11.39
C TRP A 24 0.22 -7.41 11.78
N LYS A 25 0.96 -8.41 11.34
CA LYS A 25 2.41 -8.39 11.34
C LYS A 25 2.87 -7.85 10.00
N VAL A 26 3.65 -6.78 10.00
CA VAL A 26 4.08 -6.13 8.75
C VAL A 26 5.59 -6.16 8.66
N ILE A 27 6.08 -6.58 7.49
CA ILE A 27 7.51 -6.64 7.21
C ILE A 27 7.79 -5.76 5.99
N ARG A 28 8.75 -4.85 6.16
CA ARG A 28 9.21 -4.02 5.05
C ARG A 28 10.20 -4.83 4.22
N THR A 29 9.96 -4.91 2.91
CA THR A 29 10.78 -5.75 2.02
C THR A 29 12.12 -5.12 1.69
N ALA A 30 12.23 -3.79 1.77
CA ALA A 30 13.44 -3.03 1.43
C ALA A 30 13.98 -3.36 0.03
N GLY A 31 13.05 -3.62 -0.90
CA GLY A 31 13.41 -3.91 -2.28
C GLY A 31 13.75 -5.36 -2.57
N SER A 32 13.78 -6.22 -1.55
CA SER A 32 14.17 -7.62 -1.75
C SER A 32 13.17 -8.43 -2.56
N LEU A 33 11.88 -8.02 -2.58
CA LEU A 33 10.87 -8.66 -3.39
C LEU A 33 10.51 -7.87 -4.66
N GLY A 34 11.23 -6.78 -4.92
CA GLY A 34 11.08 -6.00 -6.14
C GLY A 34 9.75 -5.25 -6.25
N GLU A 35 8.66 -6.00 -6.33
CA GLU A 35 7.35 -5.43 -6.67
C GLU A 35 6.59 -4.89 -5.46
N ALA A 36 6.84 -5.41 -4.26
CA ALA A 36 6.11 -5.04 -3.06
C ALA A 36 7.00 -4.30 -2.08
N ASP A 37 6.44 -3.32 -1.39
CA ASP A 37 7.13 -2.60 -0.32
C ASP A 37 6.93 -3.24 1.04
N LEU A 38 5.73 -3.82 1.26
CA LEU A 38 5.35 -4.42 2.53
C LEU A 38 4.73 -5.79 2.32
N VAL A 39 5.02 -6.71 3.24
CA VAL A 39 4.34 -7.99 3.33
C VAL A 39 3.62 -8.03 4.67
N CYS A 40 2.33 -8.34 4.65
CA CYS A 40 1.49 -8.28 5.84
C CYS A 40 0.86 -9.63 6.12
N PHE A 41 0.92 -10.06 7.37
CA PHE A 41 0.42 -11.37 7.80
C PHE A 41 -0.60 -11.21 8.92
N LYS A 42 -1.68 -11.98 8.84
CA LYS A 42 -2.67 -12.05 9.92
C LYS A 42 -3.50 -13.32 9.78
N ASN A 43 -3.57 -14.11 10.89
CA ASN A 43 -4.44 -15.29 10.96
C ASN A 43 -4.32 -16.24 9.76
N GLY A 44 -3.07 -16.55 9.37
CA GLY A 44 -2.82 -17.45 8.26
C GLY A 44 -3.00 -16.83 6.88
N LYS A 45 -3.26 -15.53 6.81
CA LYS A 45 -3.37 -14.78 5.56
C LYS A 45 -2.13 -13.95 5.33
N ALA A 46 -1.80 -13.72 4.05
CA ALA A 46 -0.72 -12.82 3.67
C ALA A 46 -1.20 -11.92 2.54
N ILE A 47 -0.79 -10.66 2.57
CA ILE A 47 -1.03 -9.73 1.46
C ILE A 47 0.24 -8.95 1.18
N PHE A 48 0.40 -8.53 -0.07
CA PHE A 48 1.52 -7.71 -0.51
C PHE A 48 1.01 -6.31 -0.83
N LEU A 49 1.75 -5.29 -0.40
CA LEU A 49 1.37 -3.91 -0.64
C LEU A 49 2.50 -3.15 -1.32
N GLN A 50 2.16 -2.40 -2.37
CA GLN A 50 3.01 -1.38 -2.96
C GLN A 50 2.48 -0.05 -2.45
N VAL A 51 3.34 0.80 -1.88
CA VAL A 51 2.92 2.06 -1.28
C VAL A 51 3.36 3.23 -2.14
N LYS A 52 2.43 4.12 -2.45
CA LYS A 52 2.67 5.32 -3.25
C LYS A 52 2.06 6.53 -2.57
N SER A 53 2.46 7.72 -3.01
CA SER A 53 1.86 8.96 -2.53
C SER A 53 1.78 9.97 -3.66
N THR A 54 0.76 10.83 -3.61
CA THR A 54 0.59 11.91 -4.56
C THR A 54 -0.23 13.02 -3.91
N ARG A 55 -0.04 14.26 -4.38
CA ARG A 55 -0.88 15.38 -3.99
C ARG A 55 -1.95 15.68 -5.04
N LYS A 56 -1.96 14.91 -6.13
CA LYS A 56 -2.92 15.07 -7.22
C LYS A 56 -4.11 14.16 -7.01
N GLU A 57 -5.18 14.41 -7.78
CA GLU A 57 -6.39 13.59 -7.73
C GLU A 57 -6.19 12.21 -8.35
N LYS A 58 -5.18 12.05 -9.21
CA LYS A 58 -4.90 10.80 -9.91
C LYS A 58 -3.43 10.45 -9.78
N LEU A 59 -3.16 9.16 -9.61
CA LEU A 59 -1.81 8.63 -9.66
C LEU A 59 -1.71 7.73 -10.90
N TYR A 60 -0.73 8.02 -11.75
CA TYR A 60 -0.43 7.15 -12.90
C TYR A 60 0.55 6.09 -12.41
N TYR A 61 0.04 4.88 -12.29
CA TYR A 61 0.77 3.77 -11.70
C TYR A 61 1.37 2.90 -12.80
N GLN A 62 2.67 2.61 -12.70
CA GLN A 62 3.40 1.82 -13.68
C GLN A 62 4.09 0.60 -13.06
N GLY A 63 3.71 0.24 -11.86
CA GLY A 63 4.29 -0.91 -11.18
C GLY A 63 3.65 -2.23 -11.57
N TYR A 64 3.72 -3.18 -10.66
CA TYR A 64 3.17 -4.52 -10.85
C TYR A 64 1.65 -4.46 -11.02
N MET A 65 1.10 -5.10 -12.06
CA MET A 65 -0.30 -4.94 -12.46
C MET A 65 -1.20 -6.13 -12.15
N GLU A 66 -0.66 -7.21 -11.58
CA GLU A 66 -1.50 -8.38 -11.28
C GLU A 66 -2.14 -8.25 -9.91
N LYS A 67 -3.31 -8.89 -9.75
CA LYS A 67 -4.04 -8.88 -8.47
C LYS A 67 -3.40 -9.77 -7.43
N GLU A 68 -2.50 -10.66 -7.84
CA GLU A 68 -1.80 -11.57 -6.94
C GLU A 68 -0.32 -11.54 -7.23
N PHE A 69 0.47 -11.74 -6.19
CA PHE A 69 1.91 -11.91 -6.30
C PHE A 69 2.28 -13.19 -5.57
N VAL A 70 2.91 -14.12 -6.27
CA VAL A 70 3.26 -15.48 -5.79
C VAL A 70 2.09 -16.17 -5.08
N GLY A 71 0.88 -15.97 -5.62
CA GLY A 71 -0.33 -16.63 -5.10
C GLY A 71 -1.04 -15.90 -3.98
N PHE A 72 -0.55 -14.74 -3.53
CA PHE A 72 -1.18 -13.96 -2.48
C PHE A 72 -1.69 -12.63 -3.02
N PRO A 73 -2.76 -12.05 -2.43
CA PRO A 73 -3.30 -10.79 -2.92
C PRO A 73 -2.25 -9.68 -2.93
N PHE A 74 -2.31 -8.85 -3.95
CA PHE A 74 -1.43 -7.70 -4.14
C PHE A 74 -2.28 -6.44 -4.31
N PHE A 75 -1.99 -5.42 -3.52
CA PHE A 75 -2.71 -4.15 -3.60
C PHE A 75 -1.76 -2.98 -3.68
N VAL A 76 -2.25 -1.87 -4.22
CA VAL A 76 -1.52 -0.60 -4.22
C VAL A 76 -2.19 0.31 -3.21
N VAL A 77 -1.41 0.84 -2.28
CA VAL A 77 -1.89 1.77 -1.26
C VAL A 77 -1.40 3.16 -1.64
N VAL A 78 -2.32 4.11 -1.78
CA VAL A 78 -1.98 5.48 -2.17
C VAL A 78 -2.37 6.45 -1.08
N ASP A 79 -1.40 7.25 -0.63
CA ASP A 79 -1.63 8.36 0.28
C ASP A 79 -1.84 9.61 -0.58
N PHE A 80 -3.06 10.13 -0.60
CA PHE A 80 -3.41 11.34 -1.34
C PHE A 80 -3.20 12.62 -0.52
N GLY A 81 -2.70 12.48 0.70
CA GLY A 81 -2.50 13.61 1.60
C GLY A 81 -3.69 13.83 2.53
N TYR A 82 -3.47 14.62 3.56
CA TYR A 82 -4.51 14.97 4.54
C TYR A 82 -5.22 13.77 5.17
N GLY A 83 -4.48 12.69 5.39
CA GLY A 83 -5.04 11.49 6.02
C GLY A 83 -5.84 10.60 5.08
N ASP A 84 -5.93 10.94 3.79
CA ASP A 84 -6.68 10.15 2.82
C ASP A 84 -5.77 9.07 2.22
N ILE A 85 -5.83 7.87 2.78
CA ILE A 85 -5.07 6.72 2.31
C ILE A 85 -6.05 5.68 1.79
N GLU A 86 -5.88 5.29 0.53
CA GLU A 86 -6.81 4.38 -0.14
C GLU A 86 -6.08 3.16 -0.70
N VAL A 87 -6.81 2.05 -0.76
CA VAL A 87 -6.29 0.77 -1.24
C VAL A 87 -6.97 0.44 -2.57
N PHE A 88 -6.17 0.07 -3.55
CA PHE A 88 -6.62 -0.24 -4.90
C PHE A 88 -6.12 -1.60 -5.36
N GLU A 89 -6.88 -2.24 -6.23
CA GLU A 89 -6.31 -3.27 -7.08
C GLU A 89 -5.42 -2.56 -8.10
N PRO A 90 -4.30 -3.20 -8.55
CA PRO A 90 -3.41 -2.53 -9.50
C PRO A 90 -4.13 -2.10 -10.79
N ALA A 91 -3.89 -0.88 -11.22
CA ALA A 91 -4.43 -0.33 -12.45
C ALA A 91 -3.56 0.84 -12.88
N GLY A 92 -3.60 1.19 -14.17
CA GLY A 92 -2.77 2.26 -14.71
C GLY A 92 -3.07 3.63 -14.15
N ILE A 93 -4.31 3.88 -13.74
CA ILE A 93 -4.72 5.14 -13.13
C ILE A 93 -5.44 4.82 -11.82
N LEU A 94 -4.96 5.41 -10.73
CA LEU A 94 -5.55 5.26 -9.41
C LEU A 94 -6.10 6.61 -8.99
N GLU A 95 -7.42 6.72 -8.98
CA GLU A 95 -8.10 7.99 -8.78
C GLU A 95 -8.61 8.14 -7.35
N LYS A 96 -8.37 9.31 -6.77
CA LYS A 96 -8.83 9.64 -5.41
C LYS A 96 -10.35 9.40 -5.30
N ARG A 97 -10.75 8.81 -4.19
CA ARG A 97 -12.13 8.45 -3.86
C ARG A 97 -12.67 7.23 -4.61
N LYS A 98 -11.85 6.61 -5.47
CA LYS A 98 -12.26 5.40 -6.19
C LYS A 98 -11.76 4.14 -5.50
N GLY A 99 -10.79 4.26 -4.60
CA GLY A 99 -10.28 3.14 -3.84
C GLY A 99 -11.06 2.95 -2.54
N LYS A 100 -10.70 1.90 -1.81
CA LYS A 100 -11.28 1.64 -0.49
C LYS A 100 -10.37 2.31 0.54
N SER A 101 -10.94 3.02 1.52
CA SER A 101 -10.11 3.62 2.56
C SER A 101 -9.33 2.54 3.29
N LEU A 102 -8.12 2.86 3.72
CA LEU A 102 -7.26 1.90 4.40
C LEU A 102 -7.94 1.34 5.65
N GLU A 103 -8.64 2.18 6.42
CA GLU A 103 -9.32 1.74 7.63
C GLU A 103 -10.39 0.70 7.33
N ILE A 104 -11.20 0.92 6.29
CA ILE A 104 -12.23 -0.03 5.89
C ILE A 104 -11.60 -1.31 5.36
N PHE A 105 -10.55 -1.17 4.56
CA PHE A 105 -9.83 -2.32 4.01
C PHE A 105 -9.30 -3.22 5.13
N ILE A 106 -8.65 -2.63 6.14
CA ILE A 106 -8.09 -3.39 7.26
C ILE A 106 -9.19 -4.10 8.03
N LYS A 107 -10.33 -3.41 8.23
CA LYS A 107 -11.46 -3.97 8.96
C LYS A 107 -12.10 -5.15 8.23
N ASP A 108 -12.20 -5.06 6.91
CA ASP A 108 -12.87 -6.08 6.09
C ASP A 108 -11.97 -7.26 5.74
N PHE A 109 -10.67 -7.07 5.80
CA PHE A 109 -9.71 -8.08 5.40
C PHE A 109 -9.16 -8.83 6.61
#